data_80fa8ef1169284f02107bfc9d8df0b2f
#
_entry.id   80fa8ef1169284f02107bfc9d8df0b2f
#
_cell.length_a   1.000
_cell.length_b   1.000
_cell.length_c   1.000
_cell.angle_alpha   90.00
_cell.angle_beta   90.00
_cell.angle_gamma   90.00
#
_symmetry.space_group_name_H-M   'P 1'
#
loop_
_entity.id
_entity.type
_entity.pdbx_description
1 polymer ?
#
loop_
_entity_poly.entity_id
_entity_poly.type
_entity_poly.pdbx_seq_one_letter_code
_entity_poly.pdbx_strand_id
1 'polypeptide(L)'
;QTVDPQVIEKRLADAQEQKIKASQEEDFEKAAYYRDQIVKLEKMKEHQMTDEETPVITEKTMEEIVEARTGIPVGELKEKEQTQLKNLAADLKKQVIGQDEAIDKVAKAIRRNRVGLGNQNRPIGSFLFVGPTGVGKTELAKQLANEMFGSPDAMIRFDMSEYMEKHSTSKLIGSPPGYVGYEEAGQLTEQVRRNPYSLILLDEVEKAHPDVLHMFLQILEDGRLTDAKGRTVSFKDSLIIMTSNAGTRNVEASVGFAATREGITRSIMNQLHHYFAPEFLNRFDGIIEFKALKKEELLSIVSLMIRDVNDQINHQKLSIDVSHEVLEKLVELGYDPAMGARPLRRTIQEQIEDGIAEYFLDHPETHELKATLNDEAEIVILPVTVEENSIEVTP
;
A
#
# COMPACT_ATOMS: atom_id res chain seq x y z
N GLN A 1 -48.82 -3.00 21.54
CA GLN A 1 -48.70 -4.46 21.50
C GLN A 1 -48.82 -4.91 20.05
N THR A 2 -47.71 -5.20 19.45
CA THR A 2 -47.61 -5.81 18.12
C THR A 2 -48.19 -7.20 18.16
N VAL A 3 -49.22 -7.45 17.40
CA VAL A 3 -49.86 -8.78 17.28
C VAL A 3 -49.01 -9.60 16.30
N ASP A 4 -48.67 -10.85 16.69
CA ASP A 4 -47.86 -11.76 15.87
C ASP A 4 -48.46 -11.92 14.45
N PRO A 5 -47.69 -11.78 13.38
CA PRO A 5 -48.14 -11.93 11.98
C PRO A 5 -48.87 -13.24 11.71
N GLN A 6 -48.43 -14.34 12.33
CA GLN A 6 -49.07 -15.66 12.20
C GLN A 6 -50.45 -15.68 12.81
N VAL A 7 -50.69 -14.90 13.86
CA VAL A 7 -52.01 -14.77 14.50
C VAL A 7 -52.97 -13.99 13.59
N ILE A 8 -52.47 -12.98 12.89
CA ILE A 8 -53.28 -12.21 11.95
C ILE A 8 -53.67 -13.07 10.74
N GLU A 9 -52.76 -13.84 10.19
CA GLU A 9 -53.05 -14.76 9.07
C GLU A 9 -54.08 -15.82 9.46
N LYS A 10 -53.97 -16.40 10.63
CA LYS A 10 -54.93 -17.36 11.13
C LYS A 10 -56.32 -16.76 11.33
N ARG A 11 -56.40 -15.55 11.91
CA ARG A 11 -57.68 -14.84 12.07
C ARG A 11 -58.30 -14.46 10.73
N LEU A 12 -57.47 -14.11 9.76
CA LEU A 12 -57.92 -13.76 8.40
C LEU A 12 -58.49 -14.96 7.67
N ALA A 13 -57.86 -16.14 7.79
CA ALA A 13 -58.37 -17.40 7.26
C ALA A 13 -59.68 -17.81 7.90
N ASP A 14 -59.77 -17.73 9.25
CA ASP A 14 -61.01 -18.04 9.98
C ASP A 14 -62.15 -17.10 9.61
N ALA A 15 -61.89 -15.81 9.47
CA ALA A 15 -62.88 -14.81 9.05
C ALA A 15 -63.39 -15.03 7.61
N GLN A 16 -62.53 -15.43 6.69
CA GLN A 16 -62.88 -15.78 5.31
C GLN A 16 -63.78 -17.03 5.27
N GLU A 17 -63.45 -18.07 6.04
CA GLU A 17 -64.24 -19.27 6.14
C GLU A 17 -65.62 -19.00 6.73
N GLN A 18 -65.72 -18.21 7.80
CA GLN A 18 -66.98 -17.83 8.42
C GLN A 18 -67.84 -16.96 7.52
N LYS A 19 -67.23 -16.09 6.69
CA LYS A 19 -67.93 -15.28 5.69
C LYS A 19 -68.58 -16.17 4.62
N ILE A 20 -67.87 -17.18 4.13
CA ILE A 20 -68.39 -18.12 3.13
C ILE A 20 -69.53 -18.91 3.70
N LYS A 21 -69.39 -19.40 4.96
CA LYS A 21 -70.44 -20.16 5.64
C LYS A 21 -71.70 -19.34 5.87
N ALA A 22 -71.58 -18.08 6.33
CA ALA A 22 -72.69 -17.17 6.52
C ALA A 22 -73.39 -16.83 5.18
N SER A 23 -72.68 -16.73 4.06
CA SER A 23 -73.23 -16.54 2.76
C SER A 23 -74.01 -17.75 2.27
N GLN A 24 -73.55 -18.97 2.58
CA GLN A 24 -74.27 -20.23 2.24
C GLN A 24 -75.56 -20.43 3.07
N GLU A 25 -75.55 -19.94 4.30
CA GLU A 25 -76.70 -19.96 5.21
C GLU A 25 -77.68 -18.79 4.99
N GLU A 26 -77.44 -17.94 3.98
CA GLU A 26 -78.22 -16.71 3.66
C GLU A 26 -78.27 -15.70 4.83
N ASP A 27 -77.36 -15.76 5.77
CA ASP A 27 -77.21 -14.80 6.86
C ASP A 27 -76.34 -13.62 6.39
N PHE A 28 -76.96 -12.66 5.76
CA PHE A 28 -76.28 -11.51 5.16
C PHE A 28 -75.72 -10.54 6.22
N GLU A 29 -76.26 -10.48 7.40
CA GLU A 29 -75.72 -9.64 8.48
C GLU A 29 -74.40 -10.20 9.01
N LYS A 30 -74.31 -11.51 9.20
CA LYS A 30 -73.06 -12.17 9.56
C LYS A 30 -72.01 -12.08 8.48
N ALA A 31 -72.40 -12.26 7.23
CA ALA A 31 -71.51 -12.13 6.09
C ALA A 31 -70.93 -10.71 6.00
N ALA A 32 -71.73 -9.67 6.25
CA ALA A 32 -71.25 -8.29 6.30
C ALA A 32 -70.30 -8.03 7.47
N TYR A 33 -70.58 -8.60 8.64
CA TYR A 33 -69.70 -8.50 9.80
C TYR A 33 -68.33 -9.11 9.55
N TYR A 34 -68.26 -10.31 8.99
CA TYR A 34 -66.98 -10.94 8.67
C TYR A 34 -66.25 -10.26 7.55
N ARG A 35 -66.93 -9.67 6.57
CA ARG A 35 -66.32 -8.80 5.53
C ARG A 35 -65.60 -7.62 6.17
N ASP A 36 -66.24 -6.94 7.13
CA ASP A 36 -65.65 -5.81 7.85
C ASP A 36 -64.46 -6.23 8.74
N GLN A 37 -64.52 -7.42 9.32
CA GLN A 37 -63.39 -8.00 10.07
C GLN A 37 -62.20 -8.32 9.14
N ILE A 38 -62.47 -8.85 7.94
CA ILE A 38 -61.41 -9.11 6.94
C ILE A 38 -60.72 -7.82 6.54
N VAL A 39 -61.47 -6.75 6.22
CA VAL A 39 -60.89 -5.44 5.90
C VAL A 39 -60.03 -4.86 7.02
N LYS A 40 -60.46 -5.03 8.26
CA LYS A 40 -59.66 -4.59 9.44
C LYS A 40 -58.37 -5.40 9.58
N LEU A 41 -58.42 -6.70 9.38
CA LEU A 41 -57.26 -7.60 9.50
C LEU A 41 -56.28 -7.38 8.34
N GLU A 42 -56.80 -7.15 7.13
CA GLU A 42 -55.97 -6.78 5.99
C GLU A 42 -55.20 -5.45 6.20
N LYS A 43 -55.91 -4.43 6.72
CA LYS A 43 -55.25 -3.15 7.08
C LYS A 43 -54.21 -3.33 8.20
N MET A 44 -54.46 -4.22 9.20
CA MET A 44 -53.49 -4.54 10.22
C MET A 44 -52.25 -5.24 9.64
N LYS A 45 -52.46 -6.17 8.69
CA LYS A 45 -51.37 -6.86 7.98
C LYS A 45 -50.56 -5.87 7.13
N GLU A 46 -51.23 -4.97 6.44
CA GLU A 46 -50.58 -3.94 5.63
C GLU A 46 -49.80 -2.94 6.50
N HIS A 47 -50.32 -2.55 7.65
CA HIS A 47 -49.63 -1.71 8.65
C HIS A 47 -48.44 -2.41 9.28
N GLN A 48 -48.49 -3.71 9.52
CA GLN A 48 -47.33 -4.48 10.02
C GLN A 48 -46.28 -4.70 8.93
N MET A 49 -46.67 -4.82 7.67
CA MET A 49 -45.71 -4.88 6.57
C MET A 49 -45.04 -3.52 6.32
N THR A 50 -45.67 -2.42 6.73
CA THR A 50 -45.07 -1.07 6.69
C THR A 50 -44.28 -0.72 7.96
N ASP A 51 -44.52 -1.45 9.08
CA ASP A 51 -43.80 -1.38 10.34
C ASP A 51 -42.67 -2.44 10.48
N GLU A 52 -42.40 -3.24 9.46
CA GLU A 52 -41.06 -3.83 9.31
C GLU A 52 -40.07 -2.66 9.28
N GLU A 53 -39.31 -2.57 10.36
CA GLU A 53 -38.36 -1.52 10.67
C GLU A 53 -37.77 -0.92 9.40
N THR A 54 -38.22 0.26 9.04
CA THR A 54 -37.50 1.04 8.02
C THR A 54 -36.05 1.06 8.51
N PRO A 55 -35.10 0.47 7.79
CA PRO A 55 -33.75 0.38 8.29
C PRO A 55 -33.25 1.81 8.57
N VAL A 56 -33.05 2.10 9.85
CA VAL A 56 -32.53 3.41 10.27
C VAL A 56 -31.10 3.49 9.80
N ILE A 57 -30.82 4.40 8.88
CA ILE A 57 -29.47 4.70 8.47
C ILE A 57 -28.80 5.40 9.65
N THR A 58 -27.92 4.68 10.32
CA THR A 58 -27.07 5.19 11.39
C THR A 58 -25.81 5.80 10.82
N GLU A 59 -25.11 6.63 11.61
CA GLU A 59 -23.78 7.13 11.28
C GLU A 59 -22.84 5.98 10.89
N LYS A 60 -22.88 4.88 11.65
CA LYS A 60 -22.11 3.66 11.37
C LYS A 60 -22.44 3.04 9.99
N THR A 61 -23.70 3.02 9.61
CA THR A 61 -24.14 2.52 8.30
C THR A 61 -23.59 3.41 7.18
N MET A 62 -23.57 4.73 7.36
CA MET A 62 -22.98 5.67 6.41
C MET A 62 -21.47 5.48 6.29
N GLU A 63 -20.77 5.31 7.40
CA GLU A 63 -19.34 5.02 7.43
C GLU A 63 -19.02 3.73 6.65
N GLU A 64 -19.77 2.66 6.85
CA GLU A 64 -19.61 1.38 6.14
C GLU A 64 -19.83 1.54 4.62
N ILE A 65 -20.81 2.33 4.20
CA ILE A 65 -21.08 2.60 2.78
C ILE A 65 -19.93 3.40 2.15
N VAL A 66 -19.45 4.44 2.83
CA VAL A 66 -18.33 5.26 2.36
C VAL A 66 -17.07 4.41 2.24
N GLU A 67 -16.77 3.61 3.24
CA GLU A 67 -15.63 2.69 3.24
C GLU A 67 -15.71 1.66 2.10
N ALA A 68 -16.89 1.06 1.88
CA ALA A 68 -17.11 0.11 0.79
C ALA A 68 -16.91 0.73 -0.60
N ARG A 69 -17.29 2.00 -0.79
CA ARG A 69 -17.18 2.70 -2.07
C ARG A 69 -15.80 3.27 -2.35
N THR A 70 -15.13 3.78 -1.34
CA THR A 70 -13.86 4.53 -1.49
C THR A 70 -12.65 3.70 -1.14
N GLY A 71 -12.81 2.61 -0.38
CA GLY A 71 -11.71 1.85 0.21
C GLY A 71 -11.00 2.58 1.37
N ILE A 72 -11.46 3.79 1.73
CA ILE A 72 -10.88 4.59 2.79
C ILE A 72 -11.50 4.17 4.13
N PRO A 73 -10.71 3.75 5.15
CA PRO A 73 -11.21 3.46 6.48
C PRO A 73 -11.84 4.72 7.10
N VAL A 74 -13.08 4.61 7.54
CA VAL A 74 -13.84 5.69 8.17
C VAL A 74 -14.31 5.24 9.55
N GLY A 75 -14.29 6.14 10.53
CA GLY A 75 -14.72 5.84 11.89
C GLY A 75 -13.63 5.25 12.78
N GLU A 76 -14.04 4.46 13.78
CA GLU A 76 -13.13 3.86 14.75
C GLU A 76 -12.27 2.75 14.12
N LEU A 77 -11.07 2.57 14.66
CA LEU A 77 -10.16 1.48 14.29
C LEU A 77 -10.79 0.12 14.47
N LYS A 78 -10.95 -0.64 13.39
CA LYS A 78 -11.39 -2.03 13.44
C LYS A 78 -10.30 -2.94 13.99
N GLU A 79 -10.66 -4.05 14.61
CA GLU A 79 -9.73 -5.03 15.19
C GLU A 79 -8.68 -5.51 14.16
N LYS A 80 -9.11 -5.75 12.93
CA LYS A 80 -8.21 -6.14 11.83
C LYS A 80 -7.15 -5.07 11.55
N GLU A 81 -7.56 -3.81 11.52
CA GLU A 81 -6.67 -2.68 11.28
C GLU A 81 -5.71 -2.46 12.47
N GLN A 82 -6.19 -2.63 13.70
CA GLN A 82 -5.35 -2.60 14.90
C GLN A 82 -4.25 -3.66 14.86
N THR A 83 -4.60 -4.88 14.48
CA THR A 83 -3.64 -5.99 14.33
C THR A 83 -2.60 -5.68 13.24
N GLN A 84 -3.05 -5.15 12.12
CA GLN A 84 -2.17 -4.75 11.02
C GLN A 84 -1.17 -3.67 11.45
N LEU A 85 -1.62 -2.66 12.19
CA LEU A 85 -0.74 -1.61 12.74
C LEU A 85 0.25 -2.13 13.77
N LYS A 86 -0.16 -3.07 14.63
CA LYS A 86 0.75 -3.71 15.60
C LYS A 86 1.87 -4.49 14.93
N ASN A 87 1.58 -5.15 13.82
CA ASN A 87 2.50 -6.00 13.10
C ASN A 87 3.26 -5.28 11.98
N LEU A 88 2.97 -3.99 11.75
CA LEU A 88 3.49 -3.23 10.61
C LEU A 88 5.02 -3.29 10.52
N ALA A 89 5.73 -3.01 11.59
CA ALA A 89 7.20 -3.03 11.60
C ALA A 89 7.76 -4.42 11.29
N ALA A 90 7.20 -5.47 11.90
CA ALA A 90 7.65 -6.84 11.68
C ALA A 90 7.41 -7.30 10.22
N ASP A 91 6.26 -6.96 9.66
CA ASP A 91 5.91 -7.30 8.29
C ASP A 91 6.78 -6.56 7.26
N LEU A 92 7.07 -5.29 7.51
CA LEU A 92 7.99 -4.51 6.68
C LEU A 92 9.42 -5.05 6.72
N LYS A 93 9.93 -5.46 7.89
CA LYS A 93 11.28 -6.01 8.05
C LYS A 93 11.50 -7.32 7.30
N LYS A 94 10.44 -8.08 7.04
CA LYS A 94 10.50 -9.29 6.21
C LYS A 94 10.80 -8.99 4.74
N GLN A 95 10.39 -7.84 4.24
CA GLN A 95 10.51 -7.44 2.85
C GLN A 95 11.62 -6.43 2.57
N VAL A 96 11.96 -5.62 3.56
CA VAL A 96 13.00 -4.58 3.44
C VAL A 96 14.13 -4.90 4.41
N ILE A 97 15.26 -5.28 3.85
CA ILE A 97 16.42 -5.77 4.60
C ILE A 97 17.39 -4.64 4.92
N GLY A 98 17.94 -4.66 6.13
CA GLY A 98 19.04 -3.79 6.51
C GLY A 98 18.65 -2.39 6.97
N GLN A 99 17.36 -2.12 7.13
CA GLN A 99 16.84 -0.79 7.51
C GLN A 99 15.88 -0.86 8.72
N ASP A 100 16.15 -1.74 9.66
CA ASP A 100 15.26 -2.00 10.81
C ASP A 100 14.96 -0.76 11.63
N GLU A 101 15.94 0.08 11.87
CA GLU A 101 15.77 1.33 12.62
C GLU A 101 14.87 2.34 11.87
N ALA A 102 15.07 2.48 10.57
CA ALA A 102 14.24 3.30 9.72
C ALA A 102 12.78 2.81 9.73
N ILE A 103 12.56 1.51 9.60
CA ILE A 103 11.26 0.87 9.66
C ILE A 103 10.57 1.11 10.99
N ASP A 104 11.27 0.94 12.11
CA ASP A 104 10.72 1.17 13.45
C ASP A 104 10.25 2.61 13.65
N LYS A 105 11.04 3.58 13.20
CA LYS A 105 10.66 5.01 13.27
C LYS A 105 9.41 5.33 12.44
N VAL A 106 9.34 4.82 11.22
CA VAL A 106 8.18 5.02 10.33
C VAL A 106 6.92 4.38 10.91
N ALA A 107 6.99 3.13 11.32
CA ALA A 107 5.86 2.40 11.89
C ALA A 107 5.34 3.05 13.17
N LYS A 108 6.24 3.52 14.03
CA LYS A 108 5.89 4.21 15.28
C LYS A 108 5.13 5.52 15.02
N ALA A 109 5.56 6.30 14.05
CA ALA A 109 4.90 7.56 13.67
C ALA A 109 3.53 7.30 13.02
N ILE A 110 3.40 6.32 12.14
CA ILE A 110 2.13 5.93 11.52
C ILE A 110 1.13 5.47 12.59
N ARG A 111 1.55 4.63 13.52
CA ARG A 111 0.70 4.17 14.63
C ARG A 111 0.21 5.32 15.49
N ARG A 112 1.09 6.26 15.86
CA ARG A 112 0.74 7.45 16.64
C ARG A 112 -0.32 8.29 15.93
N ASN A 113 -0.14 8.56 14.66
CA ASN A 113 -1.07 9.36 13.88
C ASN A 113 -2.42 8.65 13.69
N ARG A 114 -2.41 7.35 13.48
CA ARG A 114 -3.64 6.58 13.22
C ARG A 114 -4.52 6.42 14.46
N VAL A 115 -3.95 6.38 15.67
CA VAL A 115 -4.73 6.38 16.92
C VAL A 115 -5.24 7.77 17.34
N GLY A 116 -5.00 8.79 16.52
CA GLY A 116 -5.55 10.14 16.71
C GLY A 116 -4.75 11.07 17.62
N LEU A 117 -3.50 10.73 17.94
CA LEU A 117 -2.62 11.58 18.76
C LEU A 117 -1.96 12.73 17.98
N GLY A 118 -2.03 12.69 16.65
CA GLY A 118 -1.53 13.76 15.78
C GLY A 118 -2.60 14.77 15.39
N ASN A 119 -2.19 15.76 14.58
CA ASN A 119 -3.11 16.70 13.97
C ASN A 119 -3.94 15.99 12.89
N GLN A 120 -5.24 15.92 13.09
CA GLN A 120 -6.18 15.19 12.21
C GLN A 120 -6.27 15.75 10.77
N ASN A 121 -5.83 16.98 10.55
CA ASN A 121 -5.86 17.60 9.22
C ASN A 121 -4.62 17.27 8.38
N ARG A 122 -3.59 16.70 8.99
CA ARG A 122 -2.37 16.30 8.29
C ARG A 122 -2.52 14.96 7.57
N PRO A 123 -1.62 14.64 6.61
CA PRO A 123 -1.53 13.31 6.03
C PRO A 123 -1.38 12.21 7.09
N ILE A 124 -1.69 10.97 6.72
CA ILE A 124 -1.51 9.77 7.59
C ILE A 124 -0.09 9.71 8.15
N GLY A 125 0.88 10.07 7.33
CA GLY A 125 2.27 10.22 7.69
C GLY A 125 3.01 11.02 6.63
N SER A 126 4.10 11.66 7.03
CA SER A 126 4.97 12.42 6.14
C SER A 126 6.42 12.20 6.54
N PHE A 127 7.21 11.67 5.63
CA PHE A 127 8.59 11.28 5.89
C PHE A 127 9.54 11.76 4.80
N LEU A 128 10.70 12.21 5.22
CA LEU A 128 11.85 12.42 4.34
C LEU A 128 12.84 11.27 4.52
N PHE A 129 12.99 10.45 3.49
CA PHE A 129 13.96 9.36 3.44
C PHE A 129 15.29 9.85 2.89
N VAL A 130 16.32 9.75 3.70
CA VAL A 130 17.65 10.24 3.38
C VAL A 130 18.65 9.10 3.42
N GLY A 131 19.50 8.99 2.43
CA GLY A 131 20.51 7.96 2.37
C GLY A 131 21.09 7.77 0.98
N PRO A 132 22.12 6.94 0.85
CA PRO A 132 22.72 6.65 -0.44
C PRO A 132 21.74 5.97 -1.39
N THR A 133 22.10 5.91 -2.67
CA THR A 133 21.28 5.23 -3.68
C THR A 133 21.29 3.72 -3.47
N GLY A 134 20.13 3.08 -3.68
CA GLY A 134 20.03 1.62 -3.71
C GLY A 134 20.10 0.91 -2.35
N VAL A 135 19.69 1.58 -1.28
CA VAL A 135 19.67 1.03 0.08
C VAL A 135 18.28 0.67 0.61
N GLY A 136 17.23 0.83 -0.22
CA GLY A 136 15.89 0.40 0.11
C GLY A 136 14.86 1.50 0.33
N LYS A 137 15.16 2.77 0.03
CA LYS A 137 14.19 3.87 0.20
C LYS A 137 12.91 3.67 -0.60
N THR A 138 13.02 3.40 -1.90
CA THR A 138 11.86 3.15 -2.76
C THR A 138 11.18 1.83 -2.42
N GLU A 139 11.92 0.80 -2.06
CA GLU A 139 11.36 -0.49 -1.66
C GLU A 139 10.53 -0.37 -0.38
N LEU A 140 10.98 0.37 0.61
CA LEU A 140 10.18 0.64 1.81
C LEU A 140 8.89 1.38 1.47
N ALA A 141 8.94 2.35 0.55
CA ALA A 141 7.74 3.05 0.08
C ALA A 141 6.74 2.07 -0.58
N LYS A 142 7.19 1.17 -1.44
CA LYS A 142 6.34 0.14 -2.06
C LYS A 142 5.71 -0.79 -1.04
N GLN A 143 6.49 -1.26 -0.07
CA GLN A 143 5.97 -2.15 0.97
C GLN A 143 5.01 -1.44 1.92
N LEU A 144 5.23 -0.17 2.22
CA LEU A 144 4.27 0.66 2.95
C LEU A 144 2.96 0.83 2.19
N ALA A 145 3.01 1.06 0.87
CA ALA A 145 1.82 1.12 0.04
C ALA A 145 1.04 -0.20 0.08
N ASN A 146 1.74 -1.33 0.03
CA ASN A 146 1.12 -2.65 0.12
C ASN A 146 0.47 -2.89 1.49
N GLU A 147 1.16 -2.60 2.58
CA GLU A 147 0.66 -2.82 3.94
C GLU A 147 -0.47 -1.86 4.32
N MET A 148 -0.38 -0.59 3.93
CA MET A 148 -1.35 0.44 4.29
C MET A 148 -2.55 0.50 3.35
N PHE A 149 -2.37 0.24 2.06
CA PHE A 149 -3.38 0.47 1.01
C PHE A 149 -3.72 -0.79 0.21
N GLY A 150 -3.14 -1.93 0.55
CA GLY A 150 -3.47 -3.24 0.01
C GLY A 150 -2.81 -3.61 -1.32
N SER A 151 -2.02 -2.72 -1.93
CA SER A 151 -1.27 -2.98 -3.16
C SER A 151 0.01 -2.15 -3.23
N PRO A 152 1.13 -2.70 -3.71
CA PRO A 152 2.34 -1.91 -3.96
C PRO A 152 2.14 -0.88 -5.09
N ASP A 153 1.10 -1.04 -5.90
CA ASP A 153 0.72 -0.12 -6.97
C ASP A 153 -0.20 1.03 -6.50
N ALA A 154 -0.64 1.00 -5.24
CA ALA A 154 -1.37 2.10 -4.60
C ALA A 154 -0.43 3.28 -4.28
N MET A 155 0.30 3.72 -5.28
CA MET A 155 1.37 4.72 -5.19
C MET A 155 1.31 5.69 -6.36
N ILE A 156 1.36 6.98 -6.04
CA ILE A 156 1.49 8.08 -6.99
C ILE A 156 2.94 8.55 -6.92
N ARG A 157 3.70 8.41 -8.00
CA ARG A 157 5.13 8.70 -8.01
C ARG A 157 5.47 9.86 -8.92
N PHE A 158 6.29 10.78 -8.41
CA PHE A 158 6.89 11.87 -9.17
C PHE A 158 8.38 11.92 -8.95
N ASP A 159 9.13 12.06 -10.03
CA ASP A 159 10.56 12.34 -10.00
C ASP A 159 10.78 13.85 -10.04
N MET A 160 11.32 14.41 -8.98
CA MET A 160 11.52 15.85 -8.85
C MET A 160 12.60 16.41 -9.79
N SER A 161 13.39 15.56 -10.43
CA SER A 161 14.30 15.99 -11.50
C SER A 161 13.56 16.55 -12.73
N GLU A 162 12.28 16.22 -12.90
CA GLU A 162 11.39 16.75 -13.95
C GLU A 162 10.71 18.08 -13.55
N TYR A 163 10.91 18.53 -12.31
CA TYR A 163 10.27 19.72 -11.71
C TYR A 163 11.29 20.74 -11.20
N MET A 164 12.37 20.93 -11.95
CA MET A 164 13.48 21.80 -11.59
C MET A 164 13.23 23.28 -11.91
N GLU A 165 12.29 23.58 -12.78
CA GLU A 165 12.00 24.92 -13.25
C GLU A 165 10.84 25.57 -12.47
N LYS A 166 10.85 26.89 -12.41
CA LYS A 166 9.85 27.67 -11.67
C LYS A 166 8.41 27.37 -12.10
N HIS A 167 8.17 27.22 -13.41
CA HIS A 167 6.83 26.91 -13.93
C HIS A 167 6.39 25.46 -13.72
N SER A 168 7.23 24.61 -13.17
CA SER A 168 6.90 23.22 -12.88
C SER A 168 5.76 23.06 -11.88
N THR A 169 5.47 24.09 -11.05
CA THR A 169 4.30 24.09 -10.16
C THR A 169 2.99 23.95 -10.93
N SER A 170 2.89 24.58 -12.11
CA SER A 170 1.68 24.48 -12.96
C SER A 170 1.45 23.08 -13.53
N LYS A 171 2.48 22.26 -13.69
CA LYS A 171 2.32 20.85 -14.06
C LYS A 171 1.62 20.05 -12.96
N LEU A 172 1.86 20.41 -11.71
CA LEU A 172 1.35 19.69 -10.53
C LEU A 172 -0.06 20.12 -10.14
N ILE A 173 -0.37 21.40 -10.21
CA ILE A 173 -1.65 21.97 -9.76
C ILE A 173 -2.53 22.52 -10.90
N GLY A 174 -2.02 22.56 -12.11
CA GLY A 174 -2.67 23.17 -13.28
C GLY A 174 -2.23 24.62 -13.52
N SER A 175 -2.52 25.12 -14.73
CA SER A 175 -2.23 26.51 -15.10
C SER A 175 -3.37 27.44 -14.73
N PRO A 176 -3.08 28.71 -14.35
CA PRO A 176 -4.12 29.71 -14.12
C PRO A 176 -4.92 30.06 -15.38
N PRO A 177 -6.13 30.61 -15.26
CA PRO A 177 -6.91 31.07 -16.40
C PRO A 177 -6.11 32.04 -17.28
N GLY A 178 -6.18 31.82 -18.59
CA GLY A 178 -5.47 32.63 -19.59
C GLY A 178 -4.03 32.22 -19.91
N TYR A 179 -3.51 31.20 -19.24
CA TYR A 179 -2.19 30.63 -19.53
C TYR A 179 -2.30 29.35 -20.37
N VAL A 180 -1.24 29.03 -21.09
CA VAL A 180 -1.14 27.77 -21.88
C VAL A 180 -1.31 26.57 -20.94
N GLY A 181 -2.14 25.61 -21.34
CA GLY A 181 -2.39 24.41 -20.53
C GLY A 181 -3.49 24.56 -19.46
N TYR A 182 -4.24 25.68 -19.46
CA TYR A 182 -5.36 25.89 -18.51
C TYR A 182 -6.43 24.78 -18.55
N GLU A 183 -6.67 24.22 -19.71
CA GLU A 183 -7.62 23.11 -19.90
C GLU A 183 -7.11 21.80 -19.26
N GLU A 184 -5.80 21.67 -19.11
CA GLU A 184 -5.17 20.47 -18.53
C GLU A 184 -5.27 20.50 -17.01
N ALA A 185 -5.65 19.36 -16.44
CA ALA A 185 -5.67 19.20 -14.99
C ALA A 185 -4.24 19.07 -14.44
N GLY A 186 -4.00 19.56 -13.21
CA GLY A 186 -2.74 19.36 -12.51
C GLY A 186 -2.47 17.88 -12.25
N GLN A 187 -1.27 17.43 -12.56
CA GLN A 187 -0.90 16.00 -12.44
C GLN A 187 -1.05 15.47 -11.01
N LEU A 188 -0.58 16.21 -10.01
CA LEU A 188 -0.68 15.82 -8.61
C LEU A 188 -2.10 15.90 -8.10
N THR A 189 -2.74 17.05 -8.24
CA THR A 189 -4.06 17.31 -7.69
C THR A 189 -5.12 16.41 -8.29
N GLU A 190 -5.06 16.11 -9.58
CA GLU A 190 -6.01 15.21 -10.24
C GLU A 190 -5.82 13.75 -9.81
N GLN A 191 -4.58 13.25 -9.72
CA GLN A 191 -4.31 11.89 -9.30
C GLN A 191 -4.72 11.65 -7.83
N VAL A 192 -4.45 12.60 -6.94
CA VAL A 192 -4.85 12.50 -5.53
C VAL A 192 -6.36 12.62 -5.37
N ARG A 193 -7.01 13.47 -6.14
CA ARG A 193 -8.47 13.57 -6.13
C ARG A 193 -9.16 12.27 -6.55
N ARG A 194 -8.60 11.57 -7.53
CA ARG A 194 -9.11 10.26 -7.98
C ARG A 194 -8.80 9.14 -7.00
N ASN A 195 -7.60 9.17 -6.40
CA ASN A 195 -7.09 8.13 -5.52
C ASN A 195 -6.55 8.76 -4.21
N PRO A 196 -7.41 9.25 -3.31
CA PRO A 196 -6.96 9.94 -2.11
C PRO A 196 -6.33 9.01 -1.09
N TYR A 197 -6.68 7.72 -1.11
CA TYR A 197 -6.13 6.69 -0.24
C TYR A 197 -4.97 5.98 -0.93
N SER A 198 -3.82 6.64 -0.96
CA SER A 198 -2.62 6.20 -1.65
C SER A 198 -1.35 6.77 -1.00
N LEU A 199 -0.22 6.15 -1.34
CA LEU A 199 1.10 6.67 -1.00
C LEU A 199 1.57 7.60 -2.12
N ILE A 200 2.06 8.78 -1.75
CA ILE A 200 2.64 9.75 -2.68
C ILE A 200 4.14 9.74 -2.47
N LEU A 201 4.87 9.33 -3.48
CA LEU A 201 6.33 9.25 -3.48
C LEU A 201 6.93 10.34 -4.37
N LEU A 202 7.75 11.19 -3.76
CA LEU A 202 8.48 12.26 -4.44
C LEU A 202 9.97 11.93 -4.38
N ASP A 203 10.53 11.48 -5.49
CA ASP A 203 11.94 11.13 -5.57
C ASP A 203 12.82 12.35 -5.85
N GLU A 204 14.00 12.35 -5.24
CA GLU A 204 15.05 13.35 -5.48
C GLU A 204 14.61 14.80 -5.23
N VAL A 205 13.99 15.03 -4.05
CA VAL A 205 13.41 16.35 -3.71
C VAL A 205 14.43 17.49 -3.68
N GLU A 206 15.71 17.22 -3.49
CA GLU A 206 16.79 18.23 -3.58
C GLU A 206 16.91 18.86 -4.96
N LYS A 207 16.39 18.21 -6.00
CA LYS A 207 16.38 18.73 -7.37
C LYS A 207 15.18 19.61 -7.70
N ALA A 208 14.13 19.58 -6.88
CA ALA A 208 12.93 20.38 -7.11
C ALA A 208 13.22 21.89 -7.02
N HIS A 209 12.52 22.65 -7.84
CA HIS A 209 12.54 24.11 -7.71
C HIS A 209 11.99 24.53 -6.32
N PRO A 210 12.55 25.57 -5.67
CA PRO A 210 12.07 26.02 -4.36
C PRO A 210 10.56 26.31 -4.29
N ASP A 211 9.95 26.80 -5.36
CA ASP A 211 8.50 27.04 -5.44
C ASP A 211 7.69 25.74 -5.37
N VAL A 212 8.22 24.64 -5.94
CA VAL A 212 7.63 23.30 -5.82
C VAL A 212 7.70 22.81 -4.38
N LEU A 213 8.84 22.95 -3.72
CA LEU A 213 9.01 22.61 -2.30
C LEU A 213 8.08 23.42 -1.40
N HIS A 214 7.90 24.69 -1.69
CA HIS A 214 6.99 25.56 -0.94
C HIS A 214 5.53 25.10 -1.05
N MET A 215 5.12 24.64 -2.22
CA MET A 215 3.80 24.04 -2.42
C MET A 215 3.61 22.78 -1.56
N PHE A 216 4.59 21.90 -1.50
CA PHE A 216 4.55 20.71 -0.65
C PHE A 216 4.55 21.04 0.85
N LEU A 217 5.17 22.14 1.25
CA LEU A 217 5.09 22.61 2.63
C LEU A 217 3.64 22.81 3.08
N GLN A 218 2.80 23.40 2.23
CA GLN A 218 1.36 23.58 2.52
C GLN A 218 0.67 22.23 2.72
N ILE A 219 0.99 21.23 1.91
CA ILE A 219 0.43 19.88 2.05
C ILE A 219 0.83 19.25 3.40
N LEU A 220 2.10 19.39 3.78
CA LEU A 220 2.62 18.85 5.05
C LEU A 220 1.98 19.52 6.28
N GLU A 221 1.66 20.83 6.18
CA GLU A 221 1.07 21.59 7.28
C GLU A 221 -0.44 21.40 7.39
N ASP A 222 -1.15 21.62 6.28
CA ASP A 222 -2.60 21.75 6.24
C ASP A 222 -3.31 20.51 5.73
N GLY A 223 -2.57 19.55 5.17
CA GLY A 223 -3.12 18.33 4.58
C GLY A 223 -4.01 18.58 3.37
N ARG A 224 -3.88 19.73 2.72
CA ARG A 224 -4.68 20.12 1.56
C ARG A 224 -3.90 21.04 0.62
N LEU A 225 -4.32 21.04 -0.63
CA LEU A 225 -3.77 21.90 -1.67
C LEU A 225 -4.90 22.41 -2.57
N THR A 226 -4.89 23.69 -2.91
CA THR A 226 -5.83 24.30 -3.85
C THR A 226 -5.24 24.28 -5.25
N ASP A 227 -5.97 23.70 -6.22
CA ASP A 227 -5.55 23.71 -7.62
C ASP A 227 -5.77 25.08 -8.29
N ALA A 228 -5.29 25.23 -9.53
CA ALA A 228 -5.43 26.47 -10.30
C ALA A 228 -6.89 26.84 -10.63
N LYS A 229 -7.82 25.90 -10.52
CA LYS A 229 -9.26 26.10 -10.74
C LYS A 229 -10.00 26.43 -9.44
N GLY A 230 -9.27 26.63 -8.33
CA GLY A 230 -9.83 26.96 -7.03
C GLY A 230 -10.41 25.78 -6.25
N ARG A 231 -10.22 24.55 -6.73
CA ARG A 231 -10.68 23.33 -6.04
C ARG A 231 -9.68 22.91 -4.99
N THR A 232 -10.15 22.59 -3.80
CA THR A 232 -9.31 22.08 -2.72
C THR A 232 -9.25 20.56 -2.77
N VAL A 233 -8.03 20.01 -2.75
CA VAL A 233 -7.75 18.58 -2.72
C VAL A 233 -7.19 18.21 -1.35
N SER A 234 -7.78 17.20 -0.71
CA SER A 234 -7.34 16.71 0.60
C SER A 234 -6.28 15.63 0.47
N PHE A 235 -5.25 15.71 1.30
CA PHE A 235 -4.16 14.74 1.43
C PHE A 235 -4.18 14.01 2.78
N LYS A 236 -5.23 14.20 3.58
CA LYS A 236 -5.30 13.62 4.93
C LYS A 236 -5.36 12.09 4.95
N ASP A 237 -5.82 11.47 3.87
CA ASP A 237 -5.89 10.02 3.71
C ASP A 237 -4.67 9.44 2.96
N SER A 238 -3.71 10.28 2.64
CA SER A 238 -2.48 9.92 1.92
C SER A 238 -1.28 9.81 2.86
N LEU A 239 -0.35 8.96 2.49
CA LEU A 239 0.98 8.86 3.09
C LEU A 239 1.99 9.53 2.16
N ILE A 240 2.75 10.50 2.65
CA ILE A 240 3.70 11.26 1.84
C ILE A 240 5.12 10.84 2.19
N ILE A 241 5.84 10.39 1.19
CA ILE A 241 7.26 10.04 1.30
C ILE A 241 8.06 10.82 0.26
N MET A 242 9.06 11.51 0.73
CA MET A 242 10.04 12.19 -0.10
C MET A 242 11.39 11.51 0.07
N THR A 243 12.14 11.34 -1.01
CA THR A 243 13.48 10.77 -0.96
C THR A 243 14.53 11.79 -1.35
N SER A 244 15.69 11.69 -0.74
CA SER A 244 16.84 12.55 -1.04
C SER A 244 18.15 11.78 -0.85
N ASN A 245 19.08 12.03 -1.75
CA ASN A 245 20.48 11.63 -1.61
C ASN A 245 21.35 12.75 -1.00
N ALA A 246 20.75 13.91 -0.72
CA ALA A 246 21.45 15.03 -0.10
C ALA A 246 22.02 14.63 1.25
N GLY A 247 23.20 15.14 1.57
CA GLY A 247 23.86 14.86 2.84
C GLY A 247 24.65 13.56 2.92
N THR A 248 24.60 12.70 1.91
CA THR A 248 25.26 11.38 1.96
C THR A 248 26.60 11.30 1.22
N ARG A 249 26.82 12.16 0.22
CA ARG A 249 28.02 12.12 -0.64
C ARG A 249 29.33 12.48 0.05
N ASN A 250 29.29 13.27 1.14
CA ASN A 250 30.49 13.77 1.82
C ASN A 250 30.74 13.13 3.20
N VAL A 251 29.84 12.30 3.70
CA VAL A 251 29.98 11.66 5.00
C VAL A 251 31.08 10.61 4.98
N GLU A 252 31.21 9.89 3.88
CA GLU A 252 32.27 8.89 3.68
C GLU A 252 33.67 9.52 3.59
N ALA A 253 33.79 10.74 3.08
CA ALA A 253 35.07 11.44 2.95
C ALA A 253 35.52 12.13 4.24
N SER A 254 34.62 12.40 5.18
CA SER A 254 34.92 13.10 6.43
C SER A 254 35.05 12.18 7.65
N VAL A 255 34.74 10.89 7.51
CA VAL A 255 34.82 9.91 8.59
C VAL A 255 36.25 9.36 8.72
N GLY A 256 37.15 10.18 9.21
CA GLY A 256 38.40 9.71 9.80
C GLY A 256 38.16 9.10 11.18
N PHE A 257 38.57 7.92 11.38
CA PHE A 257 38.87 7.06 12.53
C PHE A 257 38.09 7.16 13.87
N ALA A 258 37.14 8.07 14.07
CA ALA A 258 36.40 8.19 15.35
C ALA A 258 35.02 8.84 15.26
N ALA A 259 34.27 8.63 14.16
CA ALA A 259 32.93 9.19 14.09
C ALA A 259 31.97 8.36 14.94
N THR A 260 31.49 8.94 16.03
CA THR A 260 30.34 8.40 16.76
C THR A 260 29.08 8.49 15.93
N ARG A 261 28.15 7.56 16.15
CA ARG A 261 26.82 7.53 15.46
C ARG A 261 26.10 8.89 15.53
N GLU A 262 26.18 9.57 16.67
CA GLU A 262 25.62 10.91 16.87
C GLU A 262 26.30 11.97 16.00
N GLY A 263 27.58 11.88 15.78
CA GLY A 263 28.34 12.76 14.90
C GLY A 263 27.96 12.62 13.45
N ILE A 264 27.72 11.39 12.97
CA ILE A 264 27.27 11.11 11.60
C ILE A 264 25.85 11.66 11.38
N THR A 265 24.92 11.40 12.29
CA THR A 265 23.54 11.92 12.21
C THR A 265 23.52 13.45 12.22
N ARG A 266 24.33 14.08 13.06
CA ARG A 266 24.46 15.55 13.10
C ARG A 266 25.05 16.10 11.81
N SER A 267 26.00 15.42 11.19
CA SER A 267 26.58 15.80 9.90
C SER A 267 25.56 15.73 8.76
N ILE A 268 24.71 14.70 8.73
CA ILE A 268 23.63 14.54 7.73
C ILE A 268 22.62 15.67 7.89
N MET A 269 22.18 15.98 9.09
CA MET A 269 21.25 17.08 9.35
C MET A 269 21.83 18.43 8.93
N ASN A 270 23.10 18.69 9.21
CA ASN A 270 23.78 19.91 8.77
C ASN A 270 23.84 20.03 7.27
N GLN A 271 24.06 18.93 6.56
CA GLN A 271 24.07 18.91 5.09
C GLN A 271 22.67 19.12 4.50
N LEU A 272 21.62 18.55 5.10
CA LEU A 272 20.24 18.77 4.68
C LEU A 272 19.85 20.26 4.75
N HIS A 273 20.37 21.01 5.73
CA HIS A 273 20.13 22.45 5.84
C HIS A 273 20.72 23.28 4.66
N HIS A 274 21.66 22.72 3.90
CA HIS A 274 22.16 23.37 2.68
C HIS A 274 21.19 23.26 1.50
N TYR A 275 20.32 22.23 1.52
CA TYR A 275 19.34 21.97 0.44
C TYR A 275 17.93 22.41 0.80
N PHE A 276 17.58 22.35 2.08
CA PHE A 276 16.22 22.57 2.56
C PHE A 276 16.19 23.57 3.70
N ALA A 277 15.21 24.47 3.69
CA ALA A 277 14.98 25.37 4.80
C ALA A 277 14.61 24.59 6.08
N PRO A 278 15.04 25.05 7.26
CA PRO A 278 14.65 24.42 8.54
C PRO A 278 13.14 24.29 8.71
N GLU A 279 12.37 25.26 8.23
CA GLU A 279 10.91 25.24 8.22
C GLU A 279 10.35 24.04 7.48
N PHE A 280 10.90 23.70 6.30
CA PHE A 280 10.51 22.54 5.53
C PHE A 280 10.85 21.24 6.26
N LEU A 281 12.07 21.10 6.77
CA LEU A 281 12.52 19.89 7.46
C LEU A 281 11.73 19.60 8.74
N ASN A 282 11.27 20.64 9.45
CA ASN A 282 10.53 20.49 10.70
C ASN A 282 9.06 20.08 10.50
N ARG A 283 8.55 20.07 9.29
CA ARG A 283 7.16 19.70 9.00
C ARG A 283 6.93 18.21 8.81
N PHE A 284 7.97 17.46 8.57
CA PHE A 284 7.87 15.99 8.49
C PHE A 284 7.59 15.37 9.85
N ASP A 285 6.84 14.28 9.87
CA ASP A 285 6.70 13.42 11.05
C ASP A 285 8.04 12.77 11.44
N GLY A 286 8.90 12.57 10.46
CA GLY A 286 10.26 12.09 10.69
C GLY A 286 11.18 12.28 9.48
N ILE A 287 12.44 12.52 9.78
CA ILE A 287 13.55 12.44 8.83
C ILE A 287 14.22 11.10 9.09
N ILE A 288 14.12 10.21 8.12
CA ILE A 288 14.48 8.81 8.25
C ILE A 288 15.79 8.54 7.52
N GLU A 289 16.81 8.18 8.26
CA GLU A 289 18.13 7.86 7.73
C GLU A 289 18.20 6.39 7.31
N PHE A 290 18.62 6.17 6.06
CA PHE A 290 18.93 4.85 5.50
C PHE A 290 20.44 4.65 5.48
N LYS A 291 20.89 3.47 5.90
CA LYS A 291 22.29 3.11 6.01
C LYS A 291 22.75 2.33 4.79
N ALA A 292 24.06 2.40 4.50
CA ALA A 292 24.68 1.52 3.55
C ALA A 292 24.49 0.06 3.95
N LEU A 293 24.28 -0.81 2.97
CA LEU A 293 24.02 -2.23 3.16
C LEU A 293 25.32 -3.01 3.40
N LYS A 294 25.27 -3.95 4.33
CA LYS A 294 26.35 -4.91 4.60
C LYS A 294 26.25 -6.11 3.65
N LYS A 295 27.34 -6.87 3.52
CA LYS A 295 27.37 -8.06 2.65
C LYS A 295 26.30 -9.09 3.00
N GLU A 296 26.09 -9.37 4.27
CA GLU A 296 25.06 -10.30 4.74
C GLU A 296 23.65 -9.83 4.38
N GLU A 297 23.42 -8.52 4.43
CA GLU A 297 22.15 -7.90 4.05
C GLU A 297 21.91 -7.99 2.53
N LEU A 298 22.95 -7.79 1.72
CA LEU A 298 22.89 -7.98 0.27
C LEU A 298 22.58 -9.43 -0.11
N LEU A 299 23.17 -10.41 0.57
CA LEU A 299 22.85 -11.82 0.38
C LEU A 299 21.38 -12.13 0.70
N SER A 300 20.84 -11.56 1.77
CA SER A 300 19.43 -11.68 2.13
C SER A 300 18.52 -11.05 1.08
N ILE A 301 18.88 -9.92 0.51
CA ILE A 301 18.14 -9.25 -0.57
C ILE A 301 18.11 -10.14 -1.82
N VAL A 302 19.24 -10.68 -2.24
CA VAL A 302 19.32 -11.61 -3.38
C VAL A 302 18.46 -12.84 -3.13
N SER A 303 18.47 -13.40 -1.92
CA SER A 303 17.62 -14.54 -1.56
C SER A 303 16.14 -14.22 -1.69
N LEU A 304 15.69 -13.03 -1.29
CA LEU A 304 14.30 -12.58 -1.51
C LEU A 304 13.96 -12.43 -2.99
N MET A 305 14.85 -11.88 -3.79
CA MET A 305 14.66 -11.77 -5.24
C MET A 305 14.57 -13.12 -5.92
N ILE A 306 15.36 -14.10 -5.51
CA ILE A 306 15.26 -15.49 -6.01
C ILE A 306 13.95 -16.14 -5.59
N ARG A 307 13.44 -15.86 -4.41
CA ARG A 307 12.10 -16.30 -3.98
C ARG A 307 11.01 -15.74 -4.91
N ASP A 308 11.10 -14.45 -5.26
CA ASP A 308 10.17 -13.83 -6.19
C ASP A 308 10.23 -14.48 -7.59
N VAL A 309 11.43 -14.83 -8.06
CA VAL A 309 11.60 -15.60 -9.30
C VAL A 309 10.91 -16.97 -9.22
N ASN A 310 11.11 -17.71 -8.13
CA ASN A 310 10.44 -18.98 -7.89
C ASN A 310 8.91 -18.85 -7.86
N ASP A 311 8.37 -17.81 -7.23
CA ASP A 311 6.93 -17.55 -7.22
C ASP A 311 6.38 -17.31 -8.63
N GLN A 312 7.13 -16.60 -9.49
CA GLN A 312 6.74 -16.38 -10.88
C GLN A 312 6.77 -17.65 -11.72
N ILE A 313 7.85 -18.44 -11.63
CA ILE A 313 8.01 -19.67 -12.45
C ILE A 313 7.17 -20.84 -11.94
N ASN A 314 6.68 -20.80 -10.72
CA ASN A 314 5.80 -21.81 -10.16
C ASN A 314 4.50 -22.00 -10.97
N HIS A 315 4.02 -20.96 -11.65
CA HIS A 315 2.88 -21.06 -12.57
C HIS A 315 3.13 -22.03 -13.72
N GLN A 316 4.40 -22.22 -14.11
CA GLN A 316 4.83 -23.23 -15.10
C GLN A 316 5.22 -24.56 -14.47
N LYS A 317 4.95 -24.77 -13.18
CA LYS A 317 5.38 -25.94 -12.40
C LYS A 317 6.91 -26.10 -12.40
N LEU A 318 7.62 -25.00 -12.43
CA LEU A 318 9.06 -24.91 -12.48
C LEU A 318 9.59 -24.32 -11.17
N SER A 319 10.72 -24.82 -10.69
CA SER A 319 11.41 -24.28 -9.54
C SER A 319 12.93 -24.25 -9.78
N ILE A 320 13.61 -23.33 -9.12
CA ILE A 320 15.06 -23.22 -9.15
C ILE A 320 15.62 -23.20 -7.73
N ASP A 321 16.62 -24.00 -7.48
CA ASP A 321 17.45 -23.95 -6.29
C ASP A 321 18.79 -23.27 -6.63
N VAL A 322 19.12 -22.23 -5.86
CA VAL A 322 20.31 -21.42 -6.07
C VAL A 322 21.28 -21.68 -4.93
N SER A 323 22.47 -22.15 -5.25
CA SER A 323 23.50 -22.43 -4.25
C SER A 323 23.99 -21.14 -3.57
N HIS A 324 24.50 -21.28 -2.35
CA HIS A 324 25.06 -20.13 -1.61
C HIS A 324 26.21 -19.44 -2.36
N GLU A 325 27.03 -20.20 -3.05
CA GLU A 325 28.13 -19.68 -3.86
C GLU A 325 27.62 -18.83 -5.03
N VAL A 326 26.50 -19.22 -5.64
CA VAL A 326 25.84 -18.41 -6.69
C VAL A 326 25.25 -17.15 -6.10
N LEU A 327 24.65 -17.18 -4.91
CA LEU A 327 24.16 -15.98 -4.23
C LEU A 327 25.31 -14.99 -3.99
N GLU A 328 26.45 -15.45 -3.52
CA GLU A 328 27.64 -14.59 -3.35
C GLU A 328 28.14 -14.03 -4.67
N LYS A 329 28.13 -14.84 -5.75
CA LYS A 329 28.51 -14.39 -7.08
C LYS A 329 27.56 -13.32 -7.62
N LEU A 330 26.26 -13.48 -7.41
CA LEU A 330 25.24 -12.48 -7.79
C LEU A 330 25.45 -11.14 -7.07
N VAL A 331 25.78 -11.18 -5.79
CA VAL A 331 26.11 -9.98 -5.02
C VAL A 331 27.36 -9.31 -5.57
N GLU A 332 28.42 -10.07 -5.86
CA GLU A 332 29.65 -9.55 -6.45
C GLU A 332 29.41 -8.86 -7.80
N LEU A 333 28.62 -9.48 -8.67
CA LEU A 333 28.31 -8.95 -10.00
C LEU A 333 27.34 -7.77 -9.99
N GLY A 334 26.41 -7.74 -9.05
CA GLY A 334 25.31 -6.79 -9.02
C GLY A 334 25.43 -5.66 -8.03
N TYR A 335 26.46 -5.64 -7.19
CA TYR A 335 26.71 -4.55 -6.26
C TYR A 335 27.63 -3.49 -6.87
N ASP A 336 27.19 -2.23 -6.79
CA ASP A 336 27.97 -1.06 -7.18
C ASP A 336 28.02 -0.08 -6.01
N PRO A 337 29.19 0.35 -5.53
CA PRO A 337 29.31 1.30 -4.43
C PRO A 337 28.56 2.62 -4.65
N ALA A 338 28.41 3.07 -5.90
CA ALA A 338 27.70 4.29 -6.24
C ALA A 338 26.18 4.09 -6.36
N MET A 339 25.73 2.90 -6.73
CA MET A 339 24.32 2.58 -6.99
C MET A 339 23.71 1.62 -5.96
N GLY A 340 24.51 1.09 -5.04
CA GLY A 340 24.09 0.15 -4.01
C GLY A 340 23.58 -1.17 -4.60
N ALA A 341 22.45 -1.64 -4.11
CA ALA A 341 21.81 -2.88 -4.55
C ALA A 341 20.93 -2.71 -5.81
N ARG A 342 20.81 -1.50 -6.37
CA ARG A 342 19.92 -1.25 -7.52
C ARG A 342 20.22 -2.14 -8.74
N PRO A 343 21.48 -2.43 -9.12
CA PRO A 343 21.77 -3.29 -10.25
C PRO A 343 21.49 -4.78 -10.03
N LEU A 344 21.22 -5.22 -8.80
CA LEU A 344 21.00 -6.64 -8.49
C LEU A 344 19.83 -7.27 -9.25
N ARG A 345 18.74 -6.55 -9.42
CA ARG A 345 17.58 -7.03 -10.19
C ARG A 345 17.94 -7.38 -11.62
N ARG A 346 18.68 -6.50 -12.29
CA ARG A 346 19.16 -6.73 -13.66
C ARG A 346 20.16 -7.88 -13.71
N THR A 347 21.04 -7.98 -12.73
CA THR A 347 22.02 -9.07 -12.64
C THR A 347 21.31 -10.42 -12.49
N ILE A 348 20.26 -10.53 -11.66
CA ILE A 348 19.46 -11.73 -11.52
C ILE A 348 18.73 -12.06 -12.82
N GLN A 349 18.19 -11.06 -13.50
CA GLN A 349 17.56 -11.25 -14.80
C GLN A 349 18.52 -11.85 -15.82
N GLU A 350 19.70 -11.28 -15.96
CA GLU A 350 20.71 -11.73 -16.94
C GLU A 350 21.36 -13.07 -16.56
N GLN A 351 21.60 -13.32 -15.28
CA GLN A 351 22.33 -14.51 -14.82
C GLN A 351 21.42 -15.70 -14.47
N ILE A 352 20.19 -15.47 -14.08
CA ILE A 352 19.27 -16.52 -13.61
C ILE A 352 18.05 -16.63 -14.54
N GLU A 353 17.28 -15.59 -14.72
CA GLU A 353 16.01 -15.65 -15.46
C GLU A 353 16.22 -15.99 -16.94
N ASP A 354 17.19 -15.39 -17.58
CA ASP A 354 17.53 -15.71 -18.99
C ASP A 354 17.95 -17.16 -19.14
N GLY A 355 18.76 -17.67 -18.23
CA GLY A 355 19.19 -19.07 -18.21
C GLY A 355 18.04 -20.06 -17.97
N ILE A 356 17.10 -19.72 -17.09
CA ILE A 356 15.87 -20.51 -16.87
C ILE A 356 15.05 -20.56 -18.15
N ALA A 357 14.85 -19.42 -18.82
CA ALA A 357 14.07 -19.33 -20.03
C ALA A 357 14.66 -20.15 -21.17
N GLU A 358 15.96 -20.04 -21.41
CA GLU A 358 16.67 -20.83 -22.41
C GLU A 358 16.56 -22.33 -22.14
N TYR A 359 16.80 -22.76 -20.90
CA TYR A 359 16.73 -24.16 -20.52
C TYR A 359 15.33 -24.73 -20.69
N PHE A 360 14.29 -24.00 -20.23
CA PHE A 360 12.90 -24.43 -20.31
C PHE A 360 12.40 -24.56 -21.75
N LEU A 361 12.82 -23.68 -22.66
CA LEU A 361 12.43 -23.75 -24.07
C LEU A 361 13.02 -24.98 -24.76
N ASP A 362 14.24 -25.39 -24.39
CA ASP A 362 14.91 -26.59 -24.92
C ASP A 362 14.43 -27.87 -24.24
N HIS A 363 14.01 -27.80 -22.97
CA HIS A 363 13.62 -28.95 -22.13
C HIS A 363 12.31 -28.67 -21.36
N PRO A 364 11.17 -28.57 -22.05
CA PRO A 364 9.90 -28.19 -21.41
C PRO A 364 9.37 -29.23 -20.41
N GLU A 365 9.89 -30.43 -20.40
CA GLU A 365 9.57 -31.51 -19.47
C GLU A 365 10.25 -31.36 -18.10
N THR A 366 11.25 -30.48 -17.99
CA THR A 366 12.01 -30.29 -16.75
C THR A 366 11.25 -29.41 -15.79
N HIS A 367 11.12 -29.81 -14.52
CA HIS A 367 10.40 -29.08 -13.49
C HIS A 367 11.30 -28.55 -12.39
N GLU A 368 12.46 -29.15 -12.18
CA GLU A 368 13.39 -28.75 -11.12
C GLU A 368 14.76 -28.39 -11.71
N LEU A 369 15.19 -27.16 -11.47
CA LEU A 369 16.45 -26.61 -11.90
C LEU A 369 17.33 -26.25 -10.71
N LYS A 370 18.62 -26.21 -10.92
CA LYS A 370 19.61 -25.67 -9.98
C LYS A 370 20.55 -24.69 -10.68
N ALA A 371 20.93 -23.65 -9.99
CA ALA A 371 21.98 -22.74 -10.39
C ALA A 371 23.25 -23.05 -9.59
N THR A 372 24.34 -23.30 -10.28
CA THR A 372 25.65 -23.63 -9.71
C THR A 372 26.75 -22.85 -10.43
N LEU A 373 27.95 -22.80 -9.85
CA LEU A 373 29.13 -22.29 -10.52
C LEU A 373 29.86 -23.43 -11.27
N ASN A 374 30.29 -23.15 -12.49
CA ASN A 374 31.20 -24.04 -13.22
C ASN A 374 32.66 -23.85 -12.77
N ASP A 375 33.60 -24.57 -13.39
CA ASP A 375 35.03 -24.47 -13.06
C ASP A 375 35.64 -23.09 -13.35
N GLU A 376 35.01 -22.31 -14.20
CA GLU A 376 35.39 -20.93 -14.55
C GLU A 376 34.70 -19.88 -13.66
N ALA A 377 34.01 -20.32 -12.60
CA ALA A 377 33.22 -19.48 -11.70
C ALA A 377 32.07 -18.70 -12.39
N GLU A 378 31.53 -19.24 -13.46
CA GLU A 378 30.34 -18.72 -14.14
C GLU A 378 29.08 -19.42 -13.64
N ILE A 379 27.97 -18.71 -13.59
CA ILE A 379 26.67 -19.25 -13.17
C ILE A 379 26.08 -20.08 -14.32
N VAL A 380 25.77 -21.33 -14.04
CA VAL A 380 25.13 -22.26 -14.99
C VAL A 380 23.83 -22.80 -14.41
N ILE A 381 22.82 -22.97 -15.28
CA ILE A 381 21.52 -23.53 -14.94
C ILE A 381 21.50 -24.98 -15.43
N LEU A 382 21.25 -25.91 -14.52
CA LEU A 382 21.24 -27.33 -14.77
C LEU A 382 19.95 -28.01 -14.21
N PRO A 383 19.52 -29.12 -14.77
CA PRO A 383 18.43 -29.91 -14.16
C PRO A 383 18.90 -30.57 -12.87
N VAL A 384 17.98 -30.71 -11.92
CA VAL A 384 18.21 -31.55 -10.74
C VAL A 384 18.08 -33.02 -11.18
N THR A 385 19.19 -33.73 -11.23
CA THR A 385 19.19 -35.19 -11.43
C THR A 385 18.81 -35.87 -10.12
N VAL A 386 17.72 -36.62 -10.13
CA VAL A 386 17.40 -37.53 -9.04
C VAL A 386 18.50 -38.62 -9.09
N GLU A 387 19.47 -38.58 -8.19
CA GLU A 387 20.30 -39.73 -7.93
C GLU A 387 19.35 -40.85 -7.45
N GLU A 388 19.17 -41.85 -8.28
CA GLU A 388 18.58 -43.10 -7.86
C GLU A 388 19.45 -43.63 -6.70
N ASN A 389 18.92 -43.53 -5.48
CA ASN A 389 19.41 -44.29 -4.36
C ASN A 389 19.25 -45.78 -4.75
N SER A 390 20.26 -46.34 -5.38
CA SER A 390 20.45 -47.75 -5.50
C SER A 390 20.61 -48.33 -4.10
N ILE A 391 19.48 -48.79 -3.56
CA ILE A 391 19.50 -49.71 -2.41
C ILE A 391 20.18 -50.96 -2.93
N GLU A 392 21.48 -51.10 -2.63
CA GLU A 392 22.15 -52.39 -2.68
C GLU A 392 21.46 -53.33 -1.69
N VAL A 393 20.55 -54.13 -2.22
CA VAL A 393 20.11 -55.35 -1.54
C VAL A 393 21.21 -56.34 -1.73
N THR A 394 22.09 -56.46 -0.77
CA THR A 394 23.05 -57.55 -0.66
C THR A 394 22.30 -58.86 -0.31
N PRO A 395 22.61 -60.00 -0.93
CA PRO A 395 21.91 -61.28 -0.78
C PRO A 395 22.05 -61.94 0.58
#